data_e5d27b381f31aaf924df7329b609dbbb
#
_entry.id   e5d27b381f31aaf924df7329b609dbbb
#
_cell.length_a   1.000
_cell.length_b   1.000
_cell.length_c   1.000
_cell.angle_alpha   90.00
_cell.angle_beta   90.00
_cell.angle_gamma   90.00
#
_symmetry.space_group_name_H-M   'P 1'
#
loop_
_entity.id
_entity.type
_entity.pdbx_description
1 polymer ?
#
loop_
_entity_poly.entity_id
_entity_poly.type
_entity_poly.pdbx_seq_one_letter_code
_entity_poly.pdbx_strand_id
1 'polypeptide(L)'
;MDKVRAEILTHTAAGTAAARILISAPARIIFDFLTDPHTHAYFDGSTTVQKAFGPMERLALGSRFGMRMKIYIPYRITNTVTGFDDASFISWKHLGGWTWSYSLREIGLNETEVTETFDLNTAPRLGQWWANRTDSLTRNPKWMAKSLVLLKALSEQ
;
A
#
# COMPACT_ATOMS: atom_id res chain seq x y z
N MET A 1 15.13 10.10 21.70
CA MET A 1 14.00 9.30 21.17
C MET A 1 14.25 9.05 19.70
N ASP A 2 14.59 7.82 19.34
CA ASP A 2 14.83 7.50 17.95
C ASP A 2 13.54 7.63 17.16
N LYS A 3 13.59 8.42 16.10
CA LYS A 3 12.44 8.66 15.24
C LYS A 3 12.17 7.37 14.44
N VAL A 4 11.01 6.76 14.66
CA VAL A 4 10.56 5.59 13.88
C VAL A 4 10.59 5.93 12.38
N ARG A 5 11.30 5.10 11.60
CA ARG A 5 11.42 5.29 10.15
C ARG A 5 11.26 3.96 9.42
N ALA A 6 10.60 4.01 8.28
CA ALA A 6 10.66 2.92 7.32
C ALA A 6 11.90 3.08 6.43
N GLU A 7 12.45 1.96 5.98
CA GLU A 7 13.56 1.92 5.03
C GLU A 7 13.03 2.01 3.60
N ILE A 8 13.50 2.99 2.83
CA ILE A 8 13.27 3.03 1.38
C ILE A 8 14.32 2.15 0.72
N LEU A 9 13.88 1.15 -0.03
CA LEU A 9 14.79 0.22 -0.71
C LEU A 9 15.37 0.87 -1.98
N THR A 10 16.69 0.86 -2.10
CA THR A 10 17.42 1.50 -3.22
C THR A 10 17.72 0.55 -4.37
N HIS A 11 17.69 -0.77 -4.12
CA HIS A 11 17.97 -1.81 -5.12
C HIS A 11 16.71 -2.60 -5.44
N THR A 12 15.83 -1.96 -6.21
CA THR A 12 14.59 -2.58 -6.70
C THR A 12 14.68 -2.81 -8.21
N ALA A 13 13.82 -3.69 -8.74
CA ALA A 13 13.71 -3.88 -10.19
C ALA A 13 13.33 -2.57 -10.88
N ALA A 14 13.76 -2.40 -12.13
CA ALA A 14 13.40 -1.22 -12.92
C ALA A 14 11.88 -1.05 -13.00
N GLY A 15 11.39 0.17 -12.85
CA GLY A 15 9.95 0.48 -12.85
C GLY A 15 9.24 0.13 -11.54
N THR A 16 9.98 -0.24 -10.50
CA THR A 16 9.42 -0.52 -9.16
C THR A 16 10.01 0.41 -8.11
N ALA A 17 9.27 0.57 -7.03
CA ALA A 17 9.72 1.24 -5.80
C ALA A 17 9.23 0.44 -4.61
N ALA A 18 10.00 0.40 -3.53
CA ALA A 18 9.63 -0.33 -2.34
C ALA A 18 10.16 0.35 -1.06
N ALA A 19 9.43 0.12 0.02
CA ALA A 19 9.84 0.46 1.37
C ALA A 19 9.48 -0.69 2.31
N ARG A 20 10.21 -0.81 3.42
CA ARG A 20 9.94 -1.84 4.44
C ARG A 20 10.07 -1.29 5.85
N ILE A 21 9.41 -1.96 6.76
CA ILE A 21 9.46 -1.66 8.19
C ILE A 21 9.28 -2.94 9.01
N LEU A 22 9.82 -2.93 10.21
CA LEU A 22 9.57 -3.96 11.21
C LEU A 22 8.46 -3.50 12.15
N ILE A 23 7.42 -4.33 12.31
CA ILE A 23 6.26 -4.07 13.15
C ILE A 23 6.21 -5.10 14.26
N SER A 24 6.09 -4.64 15.51
CA SER A 24 5.96 -5.50 16.69
C SER A 24 4.51 -5.96 16.87
N ALA A 25 4.03 -6.72 15.90
CA ALA A 25 2.70 -7.33 15.88
C ALA A 25 2.70 -8.61 15.02
N PRO A 26 1.79 -9.56 15.28
CA PRO A 26 1.58 -10.70 14.41
C PRO A 26 1.11 -10.27 13.00
N ALA A 27 1.51 -11.02 11.98
CA ALA A 27 1.10 -10.71 10.60
C ALA A 27 -0.42 -10.63 10.42
N ARG A 28 -1.18 -11.45 11.15
CA ARG A 28 -2.65 -11.44 11.12
C ARG A 28 -3.23 -10.07 11.48
N ILE A 29 -2.74 -9.45 12.54
CA ILE A 29 -3.22 -8.12 13.00
C ILE A 29 -2.97 -7.08 11.92
N ILE A 30 -1.76 -7.07 11.36
CA ILE A 30 -1.38 -6.14 10.29
C ILE A 30 -2.21 -6.37 9.03
N PHE A 31 -2.38 -7.62 8.66
CA PHE A 31 -3.12 -8.02 7.46
C PHE A 31 -4.62 -7.67 7.54
N ASP A 32 -5.20 -7.71 8.74
CA ASP A 32 -6.57 -7.28 8.96
C ASP A 32 -6.78 -5.79 8.63
N PHE A 33 -5.81 -4.93 8.94
CA PHE A 33 -5.86 -3.53 8.49
C PHE A 33 -5.75 -3.40 6.96
N LEU A 34 -4.89 -4.19 6.32
CA LEU A 34 -4.71 -4.14 4.87
C LEU A 34 -5.94 -4.64 4.10
N THR A 35 -6.66 -5.59 4.65
CA THR A 35 -7.85 -6.20 4.04
C THR A 35 -9.16 -5.48 4.35
N ASP A 36 -9.14 -4.49 5.23
CA ASP A 36 -10.29 -3.63 5.51
C ASP A 36 -10.15 -2.28 4.77
N PRO A 37 -10.94 -2.04 3.71
CA PRO A 37 -10.85 -0.79 2.96
C PRO A 37 -11.08 0.48 3.78
N HIS A 38 -11.85 0.37 4.88
CA HIS A 38 -12.11 1.52 5.76
C HIS A 38 -10.88 2.03 6.48
N THR A 39 -9.89 1.17 6.72
CA THR A 39 -8.69 1.54 7.45
C THR A 39 -7.63 2.19 6.57
N HIS A 40 -7.73 2.09 5.25
CA HIS A 40 -6.72 2.59 4.32
C HIS A 40 -6.46 4.10 4.48
N ALA A 41 -7.47 4.90 4.73
CA ALA A 41 -7.31 6.33 4.96
C ALA A 41 -6.47 6.66 6.22
N TYR A 42 -6.44 5.76 7.20
CA TYR A 42 -5.70 5.97 8.45
C TYR A 42 -4.21 5.73 8.32
N PHE A 43 -3.78 4.91 7.37
CA PHE A 43 -2.35 4.68 7.12
C PHE A 43 -1.85 5.17 5.76
N ASP A 44 -2.67 5.88 4.99
CA ASP A 44 -2.21 6.49 3.74
C ASP A 44 -1.25 7.66 4.00
N GLY A 45 0.04 7.43 3.77
CA GLY A 45 1.08 8.44 3.96
C GLY A 45 1.07 9.56 2.93
N SER A 46 0.36 9.39 1.80
CA SER A 46 0.15 10.44 0.81
C SER A 46 -0.90 11.47 1.25
N THR A 47 -1.76 11.10 2.19
CA THR A 47 -2.95 11.86 2.62
C THR A 47 -3.97 12.13 1.49
N THR A 48 -3.84 11.44 0.37
CA THR A 48 -4.74 11.59 -0.78
C THR A 48 -5.99 10.72 -0.67
N VAL A 49 -5.92 9.60 0.07
CA VAL A 49 -7.06 8.73 0.36
C VAL A 49 -7.93 9.36 1.42
N GLN A 50 -9.17 9.67 1.09
CA GLN A 50 -10.11 10.31 2.01
C GLN A 50 -11.05 9.31 2.68
N LYS A 51 -11.64 8.41 1.89
CA LYS A 51 -12.64 7.45 2.39
C LYS A 51 -12.86 6.32 1.37
N ALA A 52 -13.05 5.11 1.87
CA ALA A 52 -13.56 4.02 1.06
C ALA A 52 -15.05 4.23 0.73
N PHE A 53 -15.49 3.78 -0.43
CA PHE A 53 -16.89 3.72 -0.81
C PHE A 53 -17.21 2.41 -1.55
N GLY A 54 -18.48 2.03 -1.56
CA GLY A 54 -18.94 0.77 -2.16
C GLY A 54 -19.06 -0.36 -1.14
N PRO A 55 -19.08 -1.61 -1.57
CA PRO A 55 -19.15 -2.77 -0.67
C PRO A 55 -18.01 -2.76 0.34
N MET A 56 -18.36 -2.97 1.60
CA MET A 56 -17.46 -2.79 2.75
C MET A 56 -17.01 -4.12 3.34
N GLU A 57 -16.93 -5.14 2.50
CA GLU A 57 -16.47 -6.45 2.91
C GLU A 57 -14.95 -6.52 2.99
N ARG A 58 -14.46 -7.45 3.81
CA ARG A 58 -13.05 -7.81 3.85
C ARG A 58 -12.56 -8.15 2.45
N LEU A 59 -11.43 -7.60 2.05
CA LEU A 59 -10.84 -7.83 0.73
C LEU A 59 -10.39 -9.28 0.58
N ALA A 60 -10.65 -9.84 -0.59
CA ALA A 60 -10.18 -11.14 -1.05
C ALA A 60 -9.76 -11.03 -2.51
N LEU A 61 -9.23 -12.12 -3.09
CA LEU A 61 -8.86 -12.13 -4.51
C LEU A 61 -10.06 -11.76 -5.37
N GLY A 62 -9.87 -10.82 -6.30
CA GLY A 62 -10.91 -10.32 -7.18
C GLY A 62 -11.82 -9.24 -6.59
N SER A 63 -11.70 -8.94 -5.30
CA SER A 63 -12.47 -7.85 -4.68
C SER A 63 -12.18 -6.52 -5.39
N ARG A 64 -13.24 -5.74 -5.58
CA ARG A 64 -13.16 -4.37 -6.08
C ARG A 64 -13.56 -3.41 -4.97
N PHE A 65 -12.74 -2.41 -4.73
CA PHE A 65 -13.01 -1.41 -3.71
C PHE A 65 -12.74 -0.01 -4.25
N GLY A 66 -13.62 0.91 -3.88
CA GLY A 66 -13.54 2.29 -4.28
C GLY A 66 -12.93 3.16 -3.19
N MET A 67 -12.13 4.14 -3.62
CA MET A 67 -11.55 5.15 -2.74
C MET A 67 -11.89 6.54 -3.25
N ARG A 68 -12.35 7.41 -2.34
CA ARG A 68 -12.38 8.84 -2.58
C ARG A 68 -10.98 9.38 -2.34
N MET A 69 -10.48 10.05 -3.37
CA MET A 69 -9.14 10.62 -3.39
C MET A 69 -9.23 12.14 -3.50
N LYS A 70 -8.24 12.83 -2.98
CA LYS A 70 -8.09 14.27 -3.19
C LYS A 70 -6.61 14.61 -3.32
N ILE A 71 -6.22 15.14 -4.48
CA ILE A 71 -4.92 15.78 -4.65
C ILE A 71 -5.13 17.30 -4.67
N TYR A 72 -5.80 17.85 -5.66
CA TYR A 72 -6.28 19.24 -5.67
C TYR A 72 -7.80 19.28 -5.80
N ILE A 73 -8.34 18.35 -6.58
CA ILE A 73 -9.75 18.17 -6.85
C ILE A 73 -10.15 16.79 -6.34
N PRO A 74 -11.31 16.63 -5.69
CA PRO A 74 -11.82 15.32 -5.29
C PRO A 74 -12.08 14.45 -6.52
N TYR A 75 -11.66 13.19 -6.47
CA TYR A 75 -11.93 12.19 -7.50
C TYR A 75 -12.14 10.80 -6.87
N ARG A 76 -12.64 9.88 -7.64
CA ARG A 76 -12.86 8.49 -7.21
C ARG A 76 -12.04 7.55 -8.06
N ILE A 77 -11.50 6.53 -7.43
CA ILE A 77 -10.81 5.42 -8.09
C ILE A 77 -11.40 4.09 -7.65
N THR A 78 -11.25 3.10 -8.51
CA THR A 78 -11.55 1.71 -8.16
C THR A 78 -10.27 0.89 -8.28
N ASN A 79 -9.98 0.15 -7.21
CA ASN A 79 -8.90 -0.82 -7.17
C ASN A 79 -9.48 -2.24 -7.25
N THR A 80 -8.72 -3.16 -7.84
CA THR A 80 -9.07 -4.57 -7.90
C THR A 80 -7.96 -5.40 -7.28
N VAL A 81 -8.30 -6.26 -6.33
CA VAL A 81 -7.33 -7.18 -5.71
C VAL A 81 -6.91 -8.22 -6.73
N THR A 82 -5.64 -8.24 -7.09
CA THR A 82 -5.04 -9.09 -8.13
C THR A 82 -4.15 -10.20 -7.58
N GLY A 83 -3.72 -10.09 -6.32
CA GLY A 83 -2.95 -11.10 -5.62
C GLY A 83 -3.40 -11.18 -4.17
N PHE A 84 -3.49 -12.38 -3.63
CA PHE A 84 -3.92 -12.60 -2.27
C PHE A 84 -3.39 -13.92 -1.75
N ASP A 85 -2.67 -13.87 -0.64
CA ASP A 85 -2.26 -15.01 0.17
C ASP A 85 -2.44 -14.62 1.63
N ASP A 86 -3.37 -15.29 2.31
CA ASP A 86 -3.88 -14.87 3.61
C ASP A 86 -2.75 -14.68 4.64
N ALA A 87 -2.77 -13.53 5.32
CA ALA A 87 -1.79 -13.09 6.31
C ALA A 87 -0.35 -12.90 5.79
N SER A 88 -0.08 -13.06 4.49
CA SER A 88 1.27 -12.94 3.94
C SER A 88 1.41 -12.00 2.76
N PHE A 89 0.39 -11.89 1.90
CA PHE A 89 0.48 -11.07 0.70
C PHE A 89 -0.87 -10.55 0.23
N ILE A 90 -0.90 -9.27 -0.15
CA ILE A 90 -2.02 -8.69 -0.88
C ILE A 90 -1.51 -7.70 -1.91
N SER A 91 -2.08 -7.71 -3.11
CA SER A 91 -1.85 -6.71 -4.12
C SER A 91 -3.15 -6.24 -4.74
N TRP A 92 -3.19 -4.98 -5.15
CA TRP A 92 -4.29 -4.45 -5.93
C TRP A 92 -3.81 -3.60 -7.08
N LYS A 93 -4.59 -3.62 -8.14
CA LYS A 93 -4.37 -2.87 -9.36
C LYS A 93 -5.19 -1.59 -9.33
N HIS A 94 -4.51 -0.46 -9.49
CA HIS A 94 -5.14 0.83 -9.66
C HIS A 94 -5.79 0.95 -11.05
N LEU A 95 -6.76 1.86 -11.18
CA LEU A 95 -7.40 2.15 -12.46
C LEU A 95 -6.40 2.50 -13.58
N GLY A 96 -5.29 3.15 -13.25
CA GLY A 96 -4.20 3.44 -14.20
C GLY A 96 -3.35 2.24 -14.63
N GLY A 97 -3.57 1.07 -14.03
CA GLY A 97 -2.93 -0.19 -14.37
C GLY A 97 -1.71 -0.57 -13.56
N TRP A 98 -1.10 0.35 -12.79
CA TRP A 98 -0.03 0.01 -11.85
C TRP A 98 -0.57 -0.72 -10.63
N THR A 99 0.31 -1.45 -9.96
CA THR A 99 -0.03 -2.25 -8.78
C THR A 99 0.67 -1.75 -7.52
N TRP A 100 -0.05 -1.90 -6.41
CA TRP A 100 0.45 -1.77 -5.06
C TRP A 100 0.39 -3.13 -4.39
N SER A 101 1.42 -3.51 -3.65
CA SER A 101 1.44 -4.76 -2.90
C SER A 101 2.05 -4.61 -1.52
N TYR A 102 1.60 -5.47 -0.61
CA TYR A 102 2.16 -5.64 0.72
C TYR A 102 2.56 -7.10 0.91
N SER A 103 3.80 -7.32 1.27
CA SER A 103 4.33 -8.63 1.68
C SER A 103 4.63 -8.60 3.16
N LEU A 104 4.13 -9.60 3.89
CA LEU A 104 4.32 -9.77 5.32
C LEU A 104 5.14 -11.02 5.58
N ARG A 105 6.23 -10.88 6.30
CA ARG A 105 7.09 -12.00 6.71
C ARG A 105 7.25 -11.99 8.23
N GLU A 106 6.65 -12.95 8.90
CA GLU A 106 6.86 -13.14 10.32
C GLU A 106 8.31 -13.55 10.58
N ILE A 107 8.98 -12.83 11.46
CA ILE A 107 10.36 -13.09 11.90
C ILE A 107 10.43 -13.48 13.37
N GLY A 108 9.33 -13.39 14.08
CA GLY A 108 9.13 -13.79 15.47
C GLY A 108 7.66 -13.89 15.81
N LEU A 109 7.33 -14.33 17.01
CA LEU A 109 5.94 -14.54 17.45
C LEU A 109 5.07 -13.28 17.34
N ASN A 110 5.63 -12.12 17.62
CA ASN A 110 4.94 -10.82 17.57
C ASN A 110 5.80 -9.81 16.79
N GLU A 111 6.43 -10.26 15.73
CA GLU A 111 7.30 -9.40 14.95
C GLU A 111 7.21 -9.77 13.47
N THR A 112 6.82 -8.80 12.66
CA THR A 112 6.58 -8.98 11.23
C THR A 112 7.31 -7.90 10.44
N GLU A 113 8.08 -8.32 9.44
CA GLU A 113 8.61 -7.42 8.42
C GLU A 113 7.55 -7.19 7.35
N VAL A 114 7.22 -5.94 7.09
CA VAL A 114 6.26 -5.53 6.08
C VAL A 114 6.97 -4.76 4.97
N THR A 115 6.82 -5.22 3.74
CA THR A 115 7.34 -4.55 2.53
C THR A 115 6.18 -4.08 1.67
N GLU A 116 6.12 -2.79 1.40
CA GLU A 116 5.21 -2.19 0.43
C GLU A 116 5.94 -2.00 -0.89
N THR A 117 5.33 -2.39 -1.99
CA THR A 117 5.90 -2.27 -3.34
C THR A 117 4.92 -1.60 -4.28
N PHE A 118 5.43 -0.64 -5.04
CA PHE A 118 4.76 -0.03 -6.18
C PHE A 118 5.38 -0.56 -7.46
N ASP A 119 4.57 -1.12 -8.37
CA ASP A 119 5.03 -1.66 -9.65
C ASP A 119 4.33 -0.97 -10.82
N LEU A 120 5.11 -0.19 -11.57
CA LEU A 120 4.66 0.53 -12.75
C LEU A 120 4.62 -0.36 -14.00
N ASN A 121 5.36 -1.48 -14.00
CA ASN A 121 5.46 -2.36 -15.17
C ASN A 121 4.15 -3.05 -15.52
N THR A 122 3.22 -3.16 -14.57
CA THR A 122 1.89 -3.73 -14.80
C THR A 122 0.94 -2.79 -15.53
N ALA A 123 1.29 -1.50 -15.64
CA ALA A 123 0.48 -0.50 -16.30
C ALA A 123 0.66 -0.54 -17.83
N PRO A 124 -0.38 -0.22 -18.61
CA PRO A 124 -0.24 0.00 -20.03
C PRO A 124 0.65 1.22 -20.32
N ARG A 125 1.17 1.33 -21.54
CA ARG A 125 2.10 2.41 -21.94
C ARG A 125 1.61 3.81 -21.57
N LEU A 126 0.31 4.08 -21.73
CA LEU A 126 -0.29 5.37 -21.36
C LEU A 126 -0.24 5.61 -19.84
N GLY A 127 -0.51 4.58 -19.05
CA GLY A 127 -0.42 4.64 -17.59
C GLY A 127 1.03 4.86 -17.14
N GLN A 128 1.99 4.16 -17.75
CA GLN A 128 3.42 4.34 -17.48
C GLN A 128 3.88 5.77 -17.82
N TRP A 129 3.47 6.29 -18.98
CA TRP A 129 3.78 7.65 -19.40
C TRP A 129 3.24 8.67 -18.39
N TRP A 130 2.00 8.52 -17.97
CA TRP A 130 1.37 9.41 -16.99
C TRP A 130 2.08 9.36 -15.63
N ALA A 131 2.37 8.17 -15.13
CA ALA A 131 3.06 7.99 -13.87
C ALA A 131 4.49 8.54 -13.89
N ASN A 132 5.23 8.35 -14.98
CA ASN A 132 6.56 8.93 -15.17
C ASN A 132 6.51 10.46 -15.22
N ARG A 133 5.51 11.03 -15.89
CA ARG A 133 5.34 12.48 -15.96
C ARG A 133 5.00 13.12 -14.61
N THR A 134 4.43 12.38 -13.70
CA THR A 134 4.11 12.80 -12.33
C THR A 134 5.15 12.41 -11.29
N ASP A 135 6.32 11.95 -11.72
CA ASP A 135 7.45 11.55 -10.86
C ASP A 135 7.08 10.48 -9.82
N SER A 136 6.21 9.55 -10.17
CA SER A 136 5.67 8.55 -9.23
C SER A 136 6.76 7.68 -8.59
N LEU A 137 7.77 7.26 -9.35
CA LEU A 137 8.87 6.42 -8.85
C LEU A 137 9.79 7.15 -7.85
N THR A 138 9.83 8.48 -7.89
CA THR A 138 10.62 9.30 -6.94
C THR A 138 9.77 9.72 -5.74
N ARG A 139 8.52 10.05 -5.98
CA ARG A 139 7.57 10.55 -4.97
C ARG A 139 7.01 9.45 -4.08
N ASN A 140 6.59 8.33 -4.69
CA ASN A 140 5.88 7.26 -3.99
C ASN A 140 6.68 6.61 -2.86
N PRO A 141 7.99 6.36 -2.97
CA PRO A 141 8.76 5.78 -1.86
C PRO A 141 8.66 6.56 -0.55
N LYS A 142 8.59 7.88 -0.62
CA LYS A 142 8.44 8.74 0.56
C LYS A 142 7.05 8.58 1.20
N TRP A 143 6.01 8.46 0.39
CA TRP A 143 4.65 8.22 0.86
C TRP A 143 4.49 6.81 1.42
N MET A 144 5.09 5.81 0.76
CA MET A 144 5.13 4.42 1.23
C MET A 144 5.80 4.32 2.59
N ALA A 145 6.94 4.97 2.77
CA ALA A 145 7.62 5.01 4.06
C ALA A 145 6.74 5.61 5.16
N LYS A 146 5.99 6.67 4.87
CA LYS A 146 5.03 7.24 5.82
C LYS A 146 3.86 6.30 6.09
N SER A 147 3.32 5.66 5.05
CA SER A 147 2.24 4.67 5.19
C SER A 147 2.64 3.54 6.12
N LEU A 148 3.83 3.01 5.96
CA LEU A 148 4.35 1.94 6.80
C LEU A 148 4.53 2.36 8.26
N VAL A 149 4.97 3.59 8.51
CA VAL A 149 5.07 4.13 9.88
C VAL A 149 3.69 4.26 10.52
N LEU A 150 2.69 4.72 9.77
CA LEU A 150 1.31 4.82 10.25
C LEU A 150 0.69 3.43 10.49
N LEU A 151 0.93 2.49 9.57
CA LEU A 151 0.47 1.10 9.73
C LEU A 151 1.08 0.45 10.97
N LYS A 152 2.38 0.71 11.24
CA LYS A 152 3.05 0.28 12.48
C LYS A 152 2.35 0.84 13.70
N ALA A 153 2.08 2.13 13.73
CA ALA A 153 1.42 2.79 14.85
C ALA A 153 0.01 2.23 15.12
N LEU A 154 -0.74 1.86 14.06
CA LEU A 154 -2.04 1.21 14.20
C LEU A 154 -1.93 -0.23 14.73
N SER A 155 -0.94 -0.96 14.26
CA SER A 155 -0.81 -2.40 14.54
C SER A 155 -0.23 -2.70 15.93
N GLU A 156 0.48 -1.76 16.53
CA GLU A 156 1.14 -1.89 17.83
C GLU A 156 0.32 -1.30 19.01
N GLN A 157 -0.94 -0.96 18.78
CA GLN A 157 -1.85 -0.44 19.82
C GLN A 157 -2.35 -1.52 20.77
#